data_2735245742deaad9c9a86d621e621e23
#
_entry.id   2735245742deaad9c9a86d621e621e23
#
_cell.length_a   1.000
_cell.length_b   1.000
_cell.length_c   1.000
_cell.angle_alpha   90.00
_cell.angle_beta   90.00
_cell.angle_gamma   90.00
#
_symmetry.space_group_name_H-M   'P 1'
#
loop_
_entity.id
_entity.type
_entity.pdbx_description
1 polymer ?
#
loop_
_entity_poly.entity_id
_entity_poly.type
_entity_poly.pdbx_seq_one_letter_code
_entity_poly.pdbx_strand_id
1 'polypeptide(L)'
;MHAEMISQIQFVEFARRHWGDLLAQSTSQSVSTNKIKIAARMFPSGWFYQNQLWIAEMMLRYNIPAVDTNFATFSPAIINEENRMVAADSHPVPYRWLGSLLLPTLGNAAEKFAWAQASTDMARIAIALERYRLVHGGYPEKLDVLSPQFLVEIPHDVIGGQPFHYRHETNGQFILYSIGWNERDDGGAIVLKKDSKTTLDLSEGDWVWRYPAAAETGKKSNF
;
A
#
# COMPACT_ATOMS: atom_id res chain seq x y z
N MET A 1 11.54 -6.50 -0.25
CA MET A 1 11.04 -7.39 -1.33
C MET A 1 11.71 -8.76 -1.32
N HIS A 2 13.06 -8.93 -1.51
CA HIS A 2 13.68 -10.26 -1.41
C HIS A 2 13.44 -10.93 -0.05
N ALA A 3 13.48 -10.18 1.06
CA ALA A 3 13.18 -10.69 2.39
C ALA A 3 11.72 -11.17 2.53
N GLU A 4 10.78 -10.48 1.90
CA GLU A 4 9.36 -10.85 1.89
C GLU A 4 9.11 -12.11 1.06
N MET A 5 9.75 -12.23 -0.10
CA MET A 5 9.71 -13.45 -0.90
C MET A 5 10.20 -14.65 -0.08
N ILE A 6 11.35 -14.49 0.61
CA ILE A 6 11.88 -15.53 1.49
C ILE A 6 10.89 -15.85 2.60
N SER A 7 10.26 -14.84 3.21
CA SER A 7 9.25 -15.01 4.25
C SER A 7 8.03 -15.80 3.77
N GLN A 8 7.53 -15.51 2.56
CA GLN A 8 6.39 -16.23 1.97
C GLN A 8 6.73 -17.67 1.67
N ILE A 9 7.92 -17.93 1.11
CA ILE A 9 8.41 -19.29 0.86
C ILE A 9 8.57 -20.06 2.18
N GLN A 10 9.12 -19.39 3.21
CA GLN A 10 9.26 -19.98 4.55
C GLN A 10 7.91 -20.26 5.20
N PHE A 11 6.91 -19.38 4.99
CA PHE A 11 5.55 -19.61 5.48
C PHE A 11 4.92 -20.84 4.84
N VAL A 12 5.09 -21.03 3.52
CA VAL A 12 4.59 -22.25 2.85
C VAL A 12 5.30 -23.51 3.36
N GLU A 13 6.60 -23.42 3.65
CA GLU A 13 7.35 -24.54 4.24
C GLU A 13 6.91 -24.81 5.69
N PHE A 14 6.64 -23.78 6.47
CA PHE A 14 6.05 -23.89 7.79
C PHE A 14 4.66 -24.53 7.70
N ALA A 15 3.81 -24.06 6.79
CA ALA A 15 2.50 -24.62 6.53
C ALA A 15 2.59 -26.11 6.15
N ARG A 16 3.54 -26.48 5.29
CA ARG A 16 3.78 -27.89 4.93
C ARG A 16 4.05 -28.77 6.14
N ARG A 17 4.87 -28.29 7.08
CA ARG A 17 5.23 -29.05 8.30
C ARG A 17 4.11 -29.10 9.32
N HIS A 18 3.30 -28.05 9.41
CA HIS A 18 2.27 -27.85 10.43
C HIS A 18 0.84 -27.86 9.87
N TRP A 19 0.64 -28.36 8.64
CA TRP A 19 -0.63 -28.28 7.92
C TRP A 19 -1.81 -28.83 8.70
N GLY A 20 -1.61 -29.97 9.36
CA GLY A 20 -2.64 -30.58 10.20
C GLY A 20 -3.04 -29.75 11.41
N ASP A 21 -2.10 -29.01 12.00
CA ASP A 21 -2.37 -28.16 13.17
C ASP A 21 -3.07 -26.86 12.73
N LEU A 22 -2.65 -26.27 11.60
CA LEU A 22 -3.28 -25.08 11.02
C LEU A 22 -4.74 -25.34 10.63
N LEU A 23 -5.00 -26.45 9.94
CA LEU A 23 -6.37 -26.85 9.61
C LEU A 23 -7.22 -27.14 10.85
N ALA A 24 -6.64 -27.74 11.87
CA ALA A 24 -7.36 -28.02 13.11
C ALA A 24 -7.75 -26.75 13.87
N GLN A 25 -6.93 -25.67 13.79
CA GLN A 25 -7.23 -24.39 14.41
C GLN A 25 -8.29 -23.59 13.63
N SER A 26 -8.35 -23.75 12.30
CA SER A 26 -9.29 -23.02 11.44
C SER A 26 -10.69 -23.65 11.38
N THR A 27 -10.83 -24.88 11.87
CA THR A 27 -12.10 -25.63 11.77
C THR A 27 -12.92 -25.43 13.04
N SER A 28 -14.21 -25.13 12.90
CA SER A 28 -15.14 -25.06 14.04
C SER A 28 -15.19 -26.36 14.81
N GLN A 29 -15.47 -26.29 16.10
CA GLN A 29 -15.41 -27.38 17.12
C GLN A 29 -16.14 -28.68 16.80
N SER A 30 -16.85 -28.81 15.69
CA SER A 30 -17.65 -29.98 15.31
C SER A 30 -16.87 -31.17 14.73
N VAL A 31 -15.60 -30.93 14.29
CA VAL A 31 -14.79 -31.98 13.64
C VAL A 31 -13.63 -32.40 14.54
N SER A 32 -13.47 -33.70 14.75
CA SER A 32 -12.37 -34.23 15.57
C SER A 32 -11.00 -33.83 14.99
N THR A 33 -10.18 -33.13 15.78
CA THR A 33 -8.81 -32.70 15.45
C THR A 33 -7.95 -33.84 14.86
N ASN A 34 -8.13 -35.08 15.37
CA ASN A 34 -7.35 -36.20 14.87
C ASN A 34 -7.73 -36.59 13.43
N LYS A 35 -9.02 -36.49 13.04
CA LYS A 35 -9.45 -36.74 11.65
C LYS A 35 -8.87 -35.71 10.71
N ILE A 36 -8.83 -34.45 11.13
CA ILE A 36 -8.24 -33.35 10.35
C ILE A 36 -6.74 -33.56 10.13
N LYS A 37 -6.00 -33.95 11.18
CA LYS A 37 -4.55 -34.23 11.10
C LYS A 37 -4.25 -35.42 10.18
N ILE A 38 -5.10 -36.44 10.18
CA ILE A 38 -4.95 -37.60 9.29
C ILE A 38 -5.20 -37.17 7.83
N ALA A 39 -6.28 -36.41 7.56
CA ALA A 39 -6.57 -35.92 6.22
C ALA A 39 -5.46 -34.98 5.71
N ALA A 40 -4.88 -34.15 6.58
CA ALA A 40 -3.78 -33.25 6.23
C ALA A 40 -2.51 -34.03 5.77
N ARG A 41 -2.27 -35.23 6.28
CA ARG A 41 -1.14 -36.10 5.85
C ARG A 41 -1.30 -36.63 4.43
N MET A 42 -2.51 -36.59 3.87
CA MET A 42 -2.77 -36.99 2.49
C MET A 42 -2.35 -35.94 1.46
N PHE A 43 -2.06 -34.71 1.89
CA PHE A 43 -1.57 -33.67 0.99
C PHE A 43 -0.14 -33.96 0.55
N PRO A 44 0.11 -34.14 -0.77
CA PRO A 44 1.44 -34.46 -1.24
C PRO A 44 2.37 -33.25 -0.99
N SER A 45 3.62 -33.51 -0.59
CA SER A 45 4.61 -32.43 -0.44
C SER A 45 4.85 -31.65 -1.75
N GLY A 46 4.70 -32.29 -2.89
CA GLY A 46 4.74 -31.67 -4.22
C GLY A 46 3.73 -30.53 -4.38
N TRP A 47 2.56 -30.60 -3.72
CA TRP A 47 1.57 -29.53 -3.72
C TRP A 47 2.11 -28.23 -3.10
N PHE A 48 2.80 -28.33 -1.98
CA PHE A 48 3.42 -27.18 -1.32
C PHE A 48 4.54 -26.59 -2.15
N TYR A 49 5.40 -27.41 -2.73
CA TYR A 49 6.50 -26.95 -3.62
C TYR A 49 5.99 -26.25 -4.89
N GLN A 50 4.90 -26.71 -5.45
CA GLN A 50 4.26 -26.05 -6.59
C GLN A 50 3.72 -24.66 -6.21
N ASN A 51 3.09 -24.54 -5.03
CA ASN A 51 2.67 -23.22 -4.53
C ASN A 51 3.86 -22.30 -4.26
N GLN A 52 4.95 -22.80 -3.68
CA GLN A 52 6.18 -22.03 -3.48
C GLN A 52 6.77 -21.52 -4.81
N LEU A 53 6.85 -22.38 -5.80
CA LEU A 53 7.37 -22.03 -7.13
C LEU A 53 6.51 -20.94 -7.77
N TRP A 54 5.20 -21.09 -7.72
CA TRP A 54 4.29 -20.11 -8.30
C TRP A 54 4.36 -18.76 -7.57
N ILE A 55 4.43 -18.74 -6.24
CA ILE A 55 4.64 -17.51 -5.46
C ILE A 55 5.95 -16.85 -5.87
N ALA A 56 7.05 -17.61 -5.94
CA ALA A 56 8.35 -17.07 -6.33
C ALA A 56 8.32 -16.49 -7.76
N GLU A 57 7.67 -17.16 -8.70
CA GLU A 57 7.49 -16.68 -10.06
C GLU A 57 6.71 -15.36 -10.11
N MET A 58 5.59 -15.28 -9.41
CA MET A 58 4.77 -14.06 -9.34
C MET A 58 5.52 -12.91 -8.70
N MET A 59 6.23 -13.15 -7.61
CA MET A 59 7.04 -12.12 -6.96
C MET A 59 8.19 -11.61 -7.83
N LEU A 60 8.89 -12.51 -8.54
CA LEU A 60 9.95 -12.11 -9.46
C LEU A 60 9.43 -11.36 -10.68
N ARG A 61 8.24 -11.69 -11.14
CA ARG A 61 7.62 -11.11 -12.34
C ARG A 61 6.93 -9.76 -12.07
N TYR A 62 6.34 -9.59 -10.91
CA TYR A 62 5.50 -8.43 -10.60
C TYR A 62 6.00 -7.64 -9.39
N ASN A 63 6.11 -8.25 -8.22
CA ASN A 63 6.37 -7.50 -6.99
C ASN A 63 7.77 -6.87 -6.95
N ILE A 64 8.80 -7.57 -7.40
CA ILE A 64 10.17 -7.03 -7.43
C ILE A 64 10.29 -5.90 -8.45
N PRO A 65 9.83 -6.04 -9.71
CA PRO A 65 9.87 -4.97 -10.69
C PRO A 65 8.97 -3.77 -10.36
N ALA A 66 7.92 -3.96 -9.53
CA ALA A 66 7.04 -2.88 -9.12
C ALA A 66 7.72 -1.84 -8.20
N VAL A 67 8.90 -2.14 -7.65
CA VAL A 67 9.66 -1.23 -6.78
C VAL A 67 11.00 -0.92 -7.40
N ASP A 68 11.20 0.34 -7.76
CA ASP A 68 12.52 0.83 -8.13
C ASP A 68 13.23 1.34 -6.88
N THR A 69 14.26 0.59 -6.44
CA THR A 69 15.04 0.95 -5.25
C THR A 69 16.03 2.07 -5.49
N ASN A 70 16.39 2.36 -6.75
CA ASN A 70 17.32 3.44 -7.09
C ASN A 70 16.61 4.80 -7.02
N PHE A 71 15.36 4.82 -7.50
CA PHE A 71 14.52 6.03 -7.50
C PHE A 71 13.51 6.06 -6.35
N ALA A 72 13.50 5.05 -5.49
CA ALA A 72 12.56 4.92 -4.36
C ALA A 72 11.09 5.09 -4.81
N THR A 73 10.70 4.48 -5.94
CA THR A 73 9.36 4.59 -6.51
C THR A 73 8.64 3.26 -6.55
N PHE A 74 7.29 3.33 -6.53
CA PHE A 74 6.39 2.22 -6.75
C PHE A 74 5.66 2.38 -8.08
N SER A 75 5.42 1.25 -8.76
CA SER A 75 4.57 1.18 -9.95
C SER A 75 3.27 0.43 -9.62
N PRO A 76 2.18 1.15 -9.30
CA PRO A 76 0.87 0.55 -9.05
C PRO A 76 0.37 -0.31 -10.19
N ALA A 77 0.62 0.11 -11.44
CA ALA A 77 0.19 -0.62 -12.63
C ALA A 77 0.65 -2.08 -12.64
N ILE A 78 1.89 -2.34 -12.22
CA ILE A 78 2.45 -3.70 -12.17
C ILE A 78 1.75 -4.54 -11.10
N ILE A 79 1.51 -3.98 -9.91
CA ILE A 79 0.81 -4.67 -8.81
C ILE A 79 -0.65 -4.91 -9.17
N ASN A 80 -1.30 -3.95 -9.80
CA ASN A 80 -2.69 -4.09 -10.24
C ASN A 80 -2.82 -5.18 -11.32
N GLU A 81 -1.84 -5.33 -12.21
CA GLU A 81 -1.83 -6.41 -13.19
C GLU A 81 -1.67 -7.79 -12.51
N GLU A 82 -0.78 -7.91 -11.51
CA GLU A 82 -0.68 -9.13 -10.70
C GLU A 82 -2.04 -9.49 -10.07
N ASN A 83 -2.68 -8.52 -9.43
CA ASN A 83 -3.99 -8.74 -8.80
C ASN A 83 -5.06 -9.20 -9.82
N ARG A 84 -5.05 -8.64 -11.04
CA ARG A 84 -5.93 -9.09 -12.13
C ARG A 84 -5.63 -10.52 -12.56
N MET A 85 -4.36 -10.86 -12.72
CA MET A 85 -3.95 -12.22 -13.09
C MET A 85 -4.36 -13.25 -12.04
N VAL A 86 -4.16 -12.92 -10.76
CA VAL A 86 -4.57 -13.80 -9.64
C VAL A 86 -6.10 -13.92 -9.60
N ALA A 87 -6.84 -12.82 -9.80
CA ALA A 87 -8.30 -12.83 -9.80
C ALA A 87 -8.92 -13.55 -11.02
N ALA A 88 -8.27 -13.46 -12.18
CA ALA A 88 -8.73 -14.13 -13.40
C ALA A 88 -8.59 -15.67 -13.34
N ASP A 89 -7.72 -16.18 -12.49
CA ASP A 89 -7.56 -17.62 -12.23
C ASP A 89 -8.71 -18.11 -11.33
N SER A 90 -9.95 -17.98 -11.85
CA SER A 90 -11.22 -18.23 -11.14
C SER A 90 -11.42 -19.69 -10.75
N HIS A 91 -10.61 -20.60 -11.24
CA HIS A 91 -10.56 -22.00 -10.85
C HIS A 91 -9.20 -22.26 -10.21
N PRO A 92 -9.07 -22.05 -8.87
CA PRO A 92 -7.79 -22.27 -8.22
C PRO A 92 -7.39 -23.73 -8.42
N VAL A 93 -6.52 -23.96 -9.42
CA VAL A 93 -5.85 -25.26 -9.51
C VAL A 93 -5.18 -25.51 -8.17
N PRO A 94 -5.29 -26.73 -7.62
CA PRO A 94 -4.79 -27.02 -6.27
C PRO A 94 -3.38 -26.53 -6.01
N TYR A 95 -2.55 -26.45 -7.07
CA TYR A 95 -1.14 -26.05 -7.03
C TYR A 95 -0.89 -24.55 -6.88
N ARG A 96 -1.94 -23.70 -6.95
CA ARG A 96 -1.86 -22.23 -6.83
C ARG A 96 -2.72 -21.68 -5.69
N TRP A 97 -3.53 -22.55 -5.08
CA TRP A 97 -4.54 -22.14 -4.10
C TRP A 97 -3.94 -21.36 -2.92
N LEU A 98 -2.84 -21.83 -2.33
CA LEU A 98 -2.20 -21.16 -1.20
C LEU A 98 -1.57 -19.82 -1.63
N GLY A 99 -0.97 -19.78 -2.80
CA GLY A 99 -0.41 -18.54 -3.36
C GLY A 99 -1.49 -17.51 -3.70
N SER A 100 -2.64 -17.93 -4.24
CA SER A 100 -3.75 -17.01 -4.52
C SER A 100 -4.35 -16.36 -3.27
N LEU A 101 -4.17 -16.96 -2.10
CA LEU A 101 -4.54 -16.35 -0.81
C LEU A 101 -3.49 -15.35 -0.31
N LEU A 102 -2.21 -15.58 -0.60
CA LEU A 102 -1.11 -14.80 -0.04
C LEU A 102 -0.75 -13.59 -0.89
N LEU A 103 -0.74 -13.73 -2.21
CA LEU A 103 -0.29 -12.67 -3.13
C LEU A 103 -1.10 -11.36 -3.03
N PRO A 104 -2.45 -11.37 -2.96
CA PRO A 104 -3.22 -10.13 -2.83
C PRO A 104 -2.91 -9.35 -1.54
N THR A 105 -2.49 -10.04 -0.47
CA THR A 105 -2.12 -9.37 0.78
C THR A 105 -0.84 -8.55 0.64
N LEU A 106 0.07 -8.95 -0.25
CA LEU A 106 1.30 -8.21 -0.55
C LEU A 106 1.01 -6.94 -1.34
N GLY A 107 0.11 -7.00 -2.34
CA GLY A 107 -0.33 -5.82 -3.08
C GLY A 107 -0.94 -4.77 -2.15
N ASN A 108 -1.83 -5.18 -1.24
CA ASN A 108 -2.41 -4.31 -0.23
C ASN A 108 -1.37 -3.75 0.75
N ALA A 109 -0.32 -4.50 1.06
CA ALA A 109 0.78 -4.02 1.89
C ALA A 109 1.62 -2.98 1.15
N ALA A 110 1.95 -3.22 -0.13
CA ALA A 110 2.70 -2.29 -0.98
C ALA A 110 2.00 -0.93 -1.09
N GLU A 111 0.68 -0.91 -1.33
CA GLU A 111 -0.14 0.29 -1.34
C GLU A 111 -0.03 1.09 -0.03
N LYS A 112 -0.15 0.42 1.12
CA LYS A 112 -0.03 1.06 2.44
C LYS A 112 1.38 1.60 2.71
N PHE A 113 2.42 0.89 2.28
CA PHE A 113 3.80 1.37 2.42
C PHE A 113 4.06 2.58 1.52
N ALA A 114 3.58 2.56 0.29
CA ALA A 114 3.67 3.71 -0.62
C ALA A 114 2.94 4.93 -0.05
N TRP A 115 1.73 4.75 0.47
CA TRP A 115 0.98 5.81 1.14
C TRP A 115 1.70 6.35 2.38
N ALA A 116 2.27 5.50 3.22
CA ALA A 116 3.01 5.92 4.41
C ALA A 116 4.27 6.72 4.04
N GLN A 117 4.99 6.31 2.99
CA GLN A 117 6.15 7.03 2.48
C GLN A 117 5.74 8.39 1.91
N ALA A 118 4.73 8.44 1.02
CA ALA A 118 4.22 9.69 0.46
C ALA A 118 3.74 10.65 1.56
N SER A 119 3.02 10.13 2.57
CA SER A 119 2.57 10.93 3.71
C SER A 119 3.72 11.50 4.53
N THR A 120 4.79 10.72 4.72
CA THR A 120 6.01 11.17 5.42
C THR A 120 6.71 12.28 4.64
N ASP A 121 6.84 12.12 3.32
CA ASP A 121 7.50 13.11 2.47
C ASP A 121 6.67 14.39 2.34
N MET A 122 5.34 14.27 2.21
CA MET A 122 4.44 15.43 2.28
C MET A 122 4.53 16.15 3.63
N ALA A 123 4.65 15.43 4.75
CA ALA A 123 4.84 16.03 6.07
C ALA A 123 6.16 16.84 6.13
N ARG A 124 7.25 16.30 5.56
CA ARG A 124 8.54 17.01 5.48
C ARG A 124 8.43 18.30 4.67
N ILE A 125 7.75 18.27 3.52
CA ILE A 125 7.47 19.44 2.71
C ILE A 125 6.59 20.44 3.47
N ALA A 126 5.53 19.98 4.14
CA ALA A 126 4.62 20.82 4.91
C ALA A 126 5.34 21.56 6.06
N ILE A 127 6.26 20.89 6.76
CA ILE A 127 7.10 21.52 7.78
C ILE A 127 8.01 22.60 7.15
N ALA A 128 8.59 22.35 5.99
CA ALA A 128 9.43 23.33 5.30
C ALA A 128 8.61 24.53 4.81
N LEU A 129 7.40 24.31 4.31
CA LEU A 129 6.46 25.35 3.93
C LEU A 129 6.09 26.23 5.13
N GLU A 130 5.85 25.63 6.29
CA GLU A 130 5.54 26.38 7.51
C GLU A 130 6.75 27.20 7.98
N ARG A 131 7.95 26.65 7.94
CA ARG A 131 9.18 27.38 8.25
C ARG A 131 9.41 28.56 7.30
N TYR A 132 9.15 28.37 6.00
CA TYR A 132 9.19 29.43 5.01
C TYR A 132 8.19 30.55 5.32
N ARG A 133 6.93 30.17 5.64
CA ARG A 133 5.87 31.11 6.02
C ARG A 133 6.23 31.97 7.23
N LEU A 134 6.85 31.37 8.25
CA LEU A 134 7.26 32.09 9.45
C LEU A 134 8.35 33.14 9.18
N VAL A 135 9.19 32.92 8.16
CA VAL A 135 10.25 33.84 7.78
C VAL A 135 9.75 34.95 6.81
N HIS A 136 8.89 34.56 5.86
CA HIS A 136 8.50 35.44 4.74
C HIS A 136 7.08 35.99 4.85
N GLY A 137 6.29 35.54 5.84
CA GLY A 137 4.92 36.03 6.07
C GLY A 137 3.84 35.34 5.22
N GLY A 138 4.21 34.45 4.29
CA GLY A 138 3.29 33.73 3.41
C GLY A 138 3.90 32.46 2.85
N TYR A 139 3.08 31.58 2.28
CA TYR A 139 3.58 30.40 1.58
C TYR A 139 4.14 30.75 0.19
N PRO A 140 5.13 30.02 -0.31
CA PRO A 140 5.71 30.28 -1.61
C PRO A 140 4.76 29.84 -2.75
N GLU A 141 4.96 30.42 -3.93
CA GLU A 141 4.22 30.01 -5.15
C GLU A 141 4.66 28.64 -5.69
N LYS A 142 5.91 28.21 -5.39
CA LYS A 142 6.48 26.97 -5.86
C LYS A 142 7.32 26.32 -4.76
N LEU A 143 7.39 24.98 -4.78
CA LEU A 143 8.19 24.22 -3.83
C LEU A 143 9.70 24.42 -3.98
N ASP A 144 10.18 24.71 -5.19
CA ASP A 144 11.62 24.82 -5.49
C ASP A 144 12.37 25.81 -4.59
N VAL A 145 11.69 26.85 -4.13
CA VAL A 145 12.28 27.88 -3.26
C VAL A 145 12.57 27.38 -1.83
N LEU A 146 12.06 26.20 -1.48
CA LEU A 146 12.34 25.58 -0.18
C LEU A 146 13.75 25.00 -0.11
N SER A 147 14.33 24.62 -1.25
CA SER A 147 15.68 24.07 -1.31
C SER A 147 16.69 25.20 -1.62
N PRO A 148 17.90 25.18 -1.02
CA PRO A 148 18.36 24.26 0.04
C PRO A 148 18.09 24.75 1.46
N GLN A 149 17.49 25.93 1.64
CA GLN A 149 17.44 26.65 2.93
C GLN A 149 16.52 25.96 3.96
N PHE A 150 15.36 25.46 3.52
CA PHE A 150 14.35 24.86 4.40
C PHE A 150 14.30 23.33 4.28
N LEU A 151 14.69 22.82 3.12
CA LEU A 151 14.87 21.40 2.80
C LEU A 151 16.16 21.24 2.00
N VAL A 152 16.96 20.22 2.33
CA VAL A 152 18.18 19.92 1.56
C VAL A 152 17.82 19.55 0.12
N GLU A 153 16.82 18.70 -0.02
CA GLU A 153 16.28 18.24 -1.29
C GLU A 153 14.76 18.07 -1.13
N ILE A 154 14.01 18.46 -2.17
CA ILE A 154 12.57 18.28 -2.19
C ILE A 154 12.28 16.83 -2.55
N PRO A 155 11.58 16.08 -1.69
CA PRO A 155 11.19 14.72 -2.02
C PRO A 155 10.32 14.68 -3.28
N HIS A 156 10.50 13.63 -4.07
CA HIS A 156 9.61 13.31 -5.18
C HIS A 156 8.48 12.37 -4.71
N ASP A 157 7.39 12.35 -5.47
CA ASP A 157 6.31 11.42 -5.22
C ASP A 157 6.78 9.99 -5.42
N VAL A 158 6.54 9.13 -4.45
CA VAL A 158 6.85 7.71 -4.50
C VAL A 158 6.05 7.00 -5.62
N ILE A 159 4.93 7.57 -6.05
CA ILE A 159 4.17 7.12 -7.21
C ILE A 159 4.67 7.88 -8.45
N GLY A 160 5.27 7.14 -9.38
CA GLY A 160 5.73 7.70 -10.65
C GLY A 160 6.97 8.59 -10.60
N GLY A 161 7.53 8.90 -9.42
CA GLY A 161 8.79 9.65 -9.26
C GLY A 161 8.74 11.11 -9.69
N GLN A 162 7.57 11.70 -9.90
CA GLN A 162 7.39 13.11 -10.24
C GLN A 162 7.37 13.99 -8.99
N PRO A 163 7.57 15.32 -9.10
CA PRO A 163 7.36 16.22 -7.96
C PRO A 163 5.93 16.09 -7.42
N PHE A 164 5.78 16.25 -6.11
CA PHE A 164 4.44 16.37 -5.51
C PHE A 164 3.70 17.57 -6.10
N HIS A 165 2.39 17.42 -6.30
CA HIS A 165 1.53 18.49 -6.71
C HIS A 165 1.32 19.48 -5.57
N TYR A 166 1.55 20.76 -5.85
CA TYR A 166 1.44 21.83 -4.87
C TYR A 166 0.64 22.99 -5.46
N ARG A 167 -0.29 23.52 -4.67
CA ARG A 167 -1.04 24.73 -5.02
C ARG A 167 -1.23 25.61 -3.78
N HIS A 168 -0.77 26.85 -3.88
CA HIS A 168 -1.10 27.88 -2.90
C HIS A 168 -2.51 28.40 -3.16
N GLU A 169 -3.34 28.47 -2.13
CA GLU A 169 -4.72 28.98 -2.22
C GLU A 169 -4.82 30.42 -1.73
N THR A 170 -5.76 31.18 -2.32
CA THR A 170 -5.96 32.60 -2.02
C THR A 170 -6.43 32.87 -0.57
N ASN A 171 -6.90 31.87 0.13
CA ASN A 171 -7.31 31.92 1.54
C ASN A 171 -6.13 31.78 2.53
N GLY A 172 -4.88 31.76 2.05
CA GLY A 172 -3.70 31.56 2.88
C GLY A 172 -3.47 30.11 3.30
N GLN A 173 -4.07 29.17 2.58
CA GLN A 173 -3.87 27.72 2.74
C GLN A 173 -3.08 27.18 1.55
N PHE A 174 -2.67 25.92 1.64
CA PHE A 174 -2.12 25.20 0.50
C PHE A 174 -2.70 23.80 0.41
N ILE A 175 -2.66 23.23 -0.77
CA ILE A 175 -2.90 21.82 -1.05
C ILE A 175 -1.60 21.23 -1.54
N LEU A 176 -1.21 20.11 -0.95
CA LEU A 176 -0.05 19.30 -1.35
C LEU A 176 -0.55 17.86 -1.50
N TYR A 177 -0.27 17.21 -2.63
CA TYR A 177 -0.78 15.87 -2.87
C TYR A 177 0.10 15.04 -3.79
N SER A 178 -0.04 13.72 -3.63
CA SER A 178 0.41 12.67 -4.54
C SER A 178 -0.75 12.25 -5.43
N ILE A 179 -0.47 11.85 -6.66
CA ILE A 179 -1.49 11.30 -7.58
C ILE A 179 -2.07 9.97 -7.12
N GLY A 180 -1.58 9.40 -6.01
CA GLY A 180 -2.14 8.20 -5.41
C GLY A 180 -1.97 6.93 -6.22
N TRP A 181 -2.60 5.85 -5.73
CA TRP A 181 -2.43 4.51 -6.29
C TRP A 181 -3.08 4.32 -7.67
N ASN A 182 -4.08 5.13 -8.00
CA ASN A 182 -4.75 5.08 -9.31
C ASN A 182 -3.94 5.71 -10.44
N GLU A 183 -2.78 6.34 -10.13
CA GLU A 183 -1.87 7.01 -11.07
C GLU A 183 -2.56 8.11 -11.91
N ARG A 184 -3.61 8.74 -11.35
CA ARG A 184 -4.35 9.83 -12.00
C ARG A 184 -4.28 11.09 -11.13
N ASP A 185 -4.08 12.22 -11.78
CA ASP A 185 -4.23 13.52 -11.11
C ASP A 185 -5.72 13.88 -11.03
N ASP A 186 -6.32 13.68 -9.86
CA ASP A 186 -7.72 14.02 -9.58
C ASP A 186 -7.85 15.45 -8.99
N GLY A 187 -6.80 16.28 -9.11
CA GLY A 187 -6.78 17.69 -8.70
C GLY A 187 -6.78 17.91 -7.19
N GLY A 188 -6.30 16.96 -6.42
CA GLY A 188 -6.33 16.95 -4.97
C GLY A 188 -7.68 16.46 -4.39
N ALA A 189 -8.40 15.60 -5.12
CA ALA A 189 -9.63 15.00 -4.66
C ALA A 189 -9.35 13.69 -3.88
N ILE A 190 -9.91 13.59 -2.67
CA ILE A 190 -9.87 12.37 -1.87
C ILE A 190 -11.10 11.53 -2.10
N VAL A 191 -10.95 10.20 -2.05
CA VAL A 191 -12.05 9.26 -2.09
C VAL A 191 -12.16 8.55 -0.73
N LEU A 192 -13.38 8.39 -0.23
CA LEU A 192 -13.66 7.65 1.00
C LEU A 192 -14.20 6.27 0.64
N LYS A 193 -13.89 5.28 1.47
CA LYS A 193 -14.42 3.93 1.32
C LYS A 193 -15.95 3.94 1.39
N LYS A 194 -16.61 3.15 0.55
CA LYS A 194 -18.07 3.07 0.45
C LYS A 194 -18.76 2.77 1.78
N ASP A 195 -18.09 2.00 2.65
CA ASP A 195 -18.62 1.57 3.94
C ASP A 195 -18.19 2.47 5.11
N SER A 196 -17.49 3.57 4.84
CA SER A 196 -16.96 4.47 5.87
C SER A 196 -17.00 5.92 5.40
N LYS A 197 -17.48 6.80 6.27
CA LYS A 197 -17.47 8.26 6.03
C LYS A 197 -16.14 8.94 6.44
N THR A 198 -15.21 8.20 7.01
CA THR A 198 -13.96 8.74 7.56
C THR A 198 -12.72 8.03 7.09
N THR A 199 -12.84 6.84 6.52
CA THR A 199 -11.70 6.04 6.07
C THR A 199 -11.41 6.32 4.60
N LEU A 200 -10.18 6.77 4.32
CA LEU A 200 -9.70 6.97 2.95
C LEU A 200 -9.68 5.65 2.19
N ASP A 201 -10.09 5.71 0.93
CA ASP A 201 -9.79 4.68 -0.05
C ASP A 201 -8.42 5.00 -0.65
N LEU A 202 -7.43 4.18 -0.34
CA LEU A 202 -6.06 4.43 -0.81
C LEU A 202 -5.87 4.05 -2.27
N SER A 203 -6.75 3.19 -2.80
CA SER A 203 -6.69 2.73 -4.19
C SER A 203 -7.35 3.69 -5.18
N GLU A 204 -8.09 4.68 -4.70
CA GLU A 204 -8.79 5.66 -5.53
C GLU A 204 -8.56 7.09 -5.06
N GLY A 205 -8.48 8.04 -6.00
CA GLY A 205 -8.24 9.45 -5.73
C GLY A 205 -6.81 9.78 -5.31
N ASP A 206 -6.60 11.05 -5.01
CA ASP A 206 -5.29 11.58 -4.62
C ASP A 206 -5.04 11.42 -3.12
N TRP A 207 -3.76 11.26 -2.73
CA TRP A 207 -3.34 11.28 -1.33
C TRP A 207 -2.98 12.71 -0.94
N VAL A 208 -3.88 13.37 -0.20
CA VAL A 208 -3.86 14.81 -0.02
C VAL A 208 -3.44 15.21 1.39
N TRP A 209 -2.49 16.13 1.47
CA TRP A 209 -2.13 16.87 2.67
C TRP A 209 -2.71 18.29 2.60
N ARG A 210 -3.59 18.64 3.52
CA ARG A 210 -4.16 19.99 3.63
C ARG A 210 -3.71 20.66 4.91
N TYR A 211 -3.20 21.88 4.79
CA TYR A 211 -2.84 22.66 5.96
C TYR A 211 -3.24 24.14 5.78
N PRO A 212 -3.74 24.76 6.84
CA PRO A 212 -4.21 24.13 8.06
C PRO A 212 -5.35 23.16 7.78
N ALA A 213 -5.44 22.10 8.61
CA ALA A 213 -6.55 21.17 8.49
C ALA A 213 -7.85 21.95 8.46
N ALA A 214 -8.76 21.67 7.52
CA ALA A 214 -10.04 22.34 7.45
C ALA A 214 -10.67 22.30 8.84
N ALA A 215 -10.88 23.45 9.45
CA ALA A 215 -11.56 23.53 10.74
C ALA A 215 -12.89 22.80 10.56
N GLU A 216 -13.14 21.77 11.37
CA GLU A 216 -14.46 21.13 11.42
C GLU A 216 -15.48 22.24 11.67
N THR A 217 -16.12 22.70 10.60
CA THR A 217 -17.13 23.74 10.68
C THR A 217 -18.30 23.18 11.45
N GLY A 218 -18.28 23.44 12.79
CA GLY A 218 -19.47 23.67 13.56
C GLY A 218 -20.41 22.49 13.78
N LYS A 219 -20.11 21.63 14.75
CA LYS A 219 -21.15 21.27 15.69
C LYS A 219 -21.18 22.34 16.80
N LYS A 220 -22.00 23.37 16.63
CA LYS A 220 -22.49 24.13 17.78
C LYS A 220 -23.18 23.15 18.70
N SER A 221 -22.56 22.83 19.82
CA SER A 221 -23.23 22.20 20.95
C SER A 221 -24.19 23.27 21.52
N ASN A 222 -25.48 23.11 21.29
CA ASN A 222 -26.48 23.79 22.07
C ASN A 222 -26.53 23.06 23.41
N PHE A 223 -26.07 23.76 24.46
CA PHE A 223 -26.47 23.53 25.83
C PHE A 223 -27.75 24.28 26.09
#